data_5e60cc02bff1ffff2c79da2950f7d45e
#
_entry.id   5e60cc02bff1ffff2c79da2950f7d45e
#
_cell.length_a   1.000
_cell.length_b   1.000
_cell.length_c   1.000
_cell.angle_alpha   90.00
_cell.angle_beta   90.00
_cell.angle_gamma   90.00
#
_symmetry.space_group_name_H-M   'P 1'
#
loop_
_entity.id
_entity.type
_entity.pdbx_description
1 polymer ?
#
loop_
_entity_poly.entity_id
_entity_poly.type
_entity_poly.pdbx_seq_one_letter_code
_entity_poly.pdbx_strand_id
1 'polypeptide(L)'
;MSIKARLIAMSFLQFFVWGSWLISLGGYMIVTLNFTGVEVGSIFSTMGIASLFMPAIMGIISDRFYNAEKVLGFCHIVGAALLLLASNVTDYPTLYIIMLFNSMFYMPTIALSNTVSYNALEKNGLDIVKSFPPIRVWGTIGFIAAMWIVDILDWTKSPYQLYLSGGSALLLGLYSFTMPKRPPLKSSDAKSFANSVGLDAFVLFKSKKMAIFFVFSMFLGAALQITNLFGGSFLDDFKTLYPGTFGVEHPNLLLSISQISETLFILTIPFFLQKFGIKKVMLFSIIAWVFRFGLFAIGNPGGGLILLILSMIIYGMAFDFFNISGSLFVEREADPKIRASAQGLFMIMTNGLGAFFGG
;
A
#
# COMPACT_ATOMS: atom_id res chain seq x y z
N MET A 1 4.54 -5.48 -28.30
CA MET A 1 4.07 -5.92 -26.97
C MET A 1 2.59 -5.60 -26.84
N SER A 2 1.75 -6.57 -26.45
CA SER A 2 0.30 -6.33 -26.28
C SER A 2 0.04 -5.30 -25.18
N ILE A 3 -1.14 -4.62 -25.21
CA ILE A 3 -1.47 -3.64 -24.18
C ILE A 3 -1.50 -4.27 -22.80
N LYS A 4 -2.03 -5.50 -22.66
CA LYS A 4 -2.03 -6.23 -21.38
C LYS A 4 -0.63 -6.44 -20.85
N ALA A 5 0.32 -6.88 -21.66
CA ALA A 5 1.70 -7.08 -21.24
C ALA A 5 2.39 -5.77 -20.81
N ARG A 6 2.06 -4.65 -21.47
CA ARG A 6 2.56 -3.32 -21.05
C ARG A 6 2.01 -2.89 -19.69
N LEU A 7 0.73 -3.14 -19.44
CA LEU A 7 0.09 -2.83 -18.17
C LEU A 7 0.57 -3.75 -17.05
N ILE A 8 0.85 -5.02 -17.35
CA ILE A 8 1.50 -5.97 -16.42
C ILE A 8 2.86 -5.43 -15.99
N ALA A 9 3.72 -5.02 -16.92
CA ALA A 9 5.02 -4.45 -16.60
C ALA A 9 4.90 -3.18 -15.75
N MET A 10 3.95 -2.29 -16.06
CA MET A 10 3.67 -1.09 -15.27
C MET A 10 3.20 -1.46 -13.85
N SER A 11 2.26 -2.39 -13.72
CA SER A 11 1.74 -2.84 -12.41
C SER A 11 2.85 -3.51 -11.58
N PHE A 12 3.66 -4.35 -12.20
CA PHE A 12 4.81 -4.99 -11.55
C PHE A 12 5.77 -3.94 -11.01
N LEU A 13 6.24 -3.01 -11.83
CA LEU A 13 7.19 -1.97 -11.44
C LEU A 13 6.60 -1.03 -10.37
N GLN A 14 5.31 -0.67 -10.46
CA GLN A 14 4.63 0.20 -9.50
C GLN A 14 4.80 -0.29 -8.06
N PHE A 15 4.61 -1.58 -7.84
CA PHE A 15 4.69 -2.18 -6.52
C PHE A 15 6.07 -2.73 -6.18
N PHE A 16 6.91 -3.02 -7.19
CA PHE A 16 8.32 -3.33 -7.01
C PHE A 16 9.07 -2.16 -6.36
N VAL A 17 8.82 -0.93 -6.81
CA VAL A 17 9.36 0.30 -6.18
C VAL A 17 9.05 0.31 -4.67
N TRP A 18 7.82 0.00 -4.30
CA TRP A 18 7.39 0.05 -2.91
C TRP A 18 7.91 -1.13 -2.09
N GLY A 19 7.83 -2.34 -2.65
CA GLY A 19 8.31 -3.57 -2.02
C GLY A 19 9.81 -3.59 -1.76
N SER A 20 10.58 -2.78 -2.51
CA SER A 20 12.03 -2.68 -2.32
C SER A 20 12.43 -2.10 -0.95
N TRP A 21 11.59 -1.32 -0.28
CA TRP A 21 11.96 -0.66 0.97
C TRP A 21 10.91 -0.73 2.08
N LEU A 22 9.61 -0.84 1.75
CA LEU A 22 8.54 -0.66 2.73
C LEU A 22 8.68 -1.55 3.96
N ILE A 23 9.06 -2.81 3.78
CA ILE A 23 9.11 -3.80 4.86
C ILE A 23 10.47 -3.77 5.59
N SER A 24 11.55 -3.44 4.89
CA SER A 24 12.91 -3.49 5.43
C SER A 24 13.46 -2.15 5.93
N LEU A 25 12.86 -1.03 5.52
CA LEU A 25 13.34 0.31 5.89
C LEU A 25 13.35 0.52 7.42
N GLY A 26 12.35 -0.01 8.13
CA GLY A 26 12.30 0.08 9.60
C GLY A 26 13.53 -0.56 10.25
N GLY A 27 13.89 -1.77 9.81
CA GLY A 27 15.10 -2.46 10.27
C GLY A 27 16.39 -1.70 9.95
N TYR A 28 16.49 -1.13 8.74
CA TYR A 28 17.63 -0.29 8.34
C TYR A 28 17.76 0.94 9.24
N MET A 29 16.67 1.66 9.50
CA MET A 29 16.69 2.85 10.34
C MET A 29 17.05 2.53 11.79
N ILE A 30 16.51 1.44 12.37
CA ILE A 30 16.79 1.05 13.76
C ILE A 30 18.22 0.52 13.89
N VAL A 31 18.58 -0.47 13.07
CA VAL A 31 19.83 -1.23 13.26
C VAL A 31 21.05 -0.49 12.72
N THR A 32 20.91 0.17 11.56
CA THR A 32 22.06 0.80 10.87
C THR A 32 22.18 2.28 11.19
N LEU A 33 21.04 3.01 11.19
CA LEU A 33 21.05 4.45 11.47
C LEU A 33 20.89 4.77 12.95
N ASN A 34 20.56 3.78 13.81
CA ASN A 34 20.32 3.93 15.23
C ASN A 34 19.19 4.92 15.57
N PHE A 35 18.17 4.99 14.74
CA PHE A 35 16.98 5.82 14.99
C PHE A 35 16.12 5.20 16.08
N THR A 36 15.50 6.05 16.88
CA THR A 36 14.50 5.65 17.87
C THR A 36 13.22 5.16 17.20
N GLY A 37 12.42 4.34 17.90
CA GLY A 37 11.13 3.90 17.40
C GLY A 37 10.20 5.05 17.02
N VAL A 38 10.26 6.19 17.75
CA VAL A 38 9.46 7.40 17.45
C VAL A 38 9.90 8.04 16.13
N GLU A 39 11.18 8.14 15.88
CA GLU A 39 11.73 8.69 14.63
C GLU A 39 11.34 7.81 13.44
N VAL A 40 11.47 6.50 13.59
CA VAL A 40 11.08 5.52 12.57
C VAL A 40 9.58 5.61 12.28
N GLY A 41 8.75 5.60 13.33
CA GLY A 41 7.30 5.73 13.21
C GLY A 41 6.89 7.03 12.53
N SER A 42 7.54 8.15 12.87
CA SER A 42 7.25 9.45 12.24
C SER A 42 7.56 9.45 10.74
N ILE A 43 8.65 8.80 10.30
CA ILE A 43 8.97 8.65 8.87
C ILE A 43 7.89 7.84 8.15
N PHE A 44 7.43 6.74 8.72
CA PHE A 44 6.35 5.94 8.11
C PHE A 44 5.01 6.67 8.11
N SER A 45 4.74 7.52 9.11
CA SER A 45 3.54 8.36 9.18
C SER A 45 3.43 9.34 8.01
N THR A 46 4.56 9.68 7.34
CA THR A 46 4.57 10.53 6.14
C THR A 46 3.72 9.97 5.01
N MET A 47 3.61 8.64 4.89
CA MET A 47 2.72 8.00 3.92
C MET A 47 1.24 8.28 4.22
N GLY A 48 0.87 8.23 5.51
CA GLY A 48 -0.46 8.59 5.97
C GLY A 48 -0.78 10.05 5.66
N ILE A 49 0.12 10.98 6.03
CA ILE A 49 -0.01 12.41 5.76
C ILE A 49 -0.20 12.66 4.26
N ALA A 50 0.67 12.09 3.42
CA ALA A 50 0.59 12.25 1.98
C ALA A 50 -0.72 11.69 1.40
N SER A 51 -1.20 10.55 1.91
CA SER A 51 -2.42 9.89 1.44
C SER A 51 -3.70 10.69 1.71
N LEU A 52 -3.68 11.64 2.67
CA LEU A 52 -4.85 12.46 2.99
C LEU A 52 -5.23 13.42 1.86
N PHE A 53 -4.28 13.97 1.12
CA PHE A 53 -4.56 15.04 0.16
C PHE A 53 -3.88 14.88 -1.21
N MET A 54 -2.70 14.24 -1.27
CA MET A 54 -1.92 14.20 -2.51
C MET A 54 -2.58 13.41 -3.65
N PRO A 55 -3.29 12.28 -3.42
CA PRO A 55 -4.02 11.61 -4.49
C PRO A 55 -5.07 12.50 -5.14
N ALA A 56 -5.77 13.33 -4.34
CA ALA A 56 -6.75 14.29 -4.86
C ALA A 56 -6.09 15.42 -5.67
N ILE A 57 -5.00 15.98 -5.17
CA ILE A 57 -4.25 17.06 -5.86
C ILE A 57 -3.74 16.54 -7.21
N MET A 58 -3.03 15.41 -7.23
CA MET A 58 -2.48 14.85 -8.47
C MET A 58 -3.58 14.32 -9.41
N GLY A 59 -4.71 13.86 -8.85
CA GLY A 59 -5.91 13.54 -9.61
C GLY A 59 -6.45 14.77 -10.36
N ILE A 60 -6.60 15.91 -9.69
CA ILE A 60 -7.05 17.16 -10.31
C ILE A 60 -6.04 17.63 -11.38
N ILE A 61 -4.74 17.52 -11.10
CA ILE A 61 -3.70 17.89 -12.06
C ILE A 61 -3.81 17.03 -13.32
N SER A 62 -4.03 15.72 -13.17
CA SER A 62 -4.17 14.79 -14.30
C SER A 62 -5.50 14.97 -15.05
N ASP A 63 -6.55 15.37 -14.35
CA ASP A 63 -7.87 15.53 -14.96
C ASP A 63 -8.04 16.88 -15.67
N ARG A 64 -7.30 17.93 -15.27
CA ARG A 64 -7.46 19.27 -15.82
C ARG A 64 -6.31 19.77 -16.68
N PHE A 65 -5.06 19.41 -16.37
CA PHE A 65 -3.91 20.11 -16.92
C PHE A 65 -3.00 19.20 -17.76
N TYR A 66 -2.73 17.97 -17.29
CA TYR A 66 -1.76 17.10 -17.92
C TYR A 66 -2.30 15.69 -18.11
N ASN A 67 -1.78 14.98 -19.08
CA ASN A 67 -2.12 13.59 -19.31
C ASN A 67 -1.71 12.72 -18.09
N ALA A 68 -2.58 11.79 -17.69
CA ALA A 68 -2.35 10.97 -16.50
C ALA A 68 -1.03 10.15 -16.54
N GLU A 69 -0.66 9.61 -17.72
CA GLU A 69 0.61 8.91 -17.89
C GLU A 69 1.83 9.81 -17.73
N LYS A 70 1.69 11.11 -18.06
CA LYS A 70 2.78 12.08 -17.87
C LYS A 70 2.91 12.47 -16.39
N VAL A 71 1.80 12.66 -15.69
CA VAL A 71 1.80 12.92 -14.24
C VAL A 71 2.38 11.72 -13.49
N LEU A 72 1.98 10.50 -13.86
CA LEU A 72 2.54 9.25 -13.31
C LEU A 72 4.06 9.20 -13.50
N GLY A 73 4.54 9.44 -14.73
CA GLY A 73 5.96 9.46 -15.06
C GLY A 73 6.74 10.50 -14.27
N PHE A 74 6.22 11.73 -14.18
CA PHE A 74 6.82 12.80 -13.41
C PHE A 74 6.94 12.45 -11.92
N CYS A 75 5.86 11.94 -11.30
CA CYS A 75 5.86 11.52 -9.90
C CYS A 75 6.94 10.46 -9.63
N HIS A 76 7.09 9.47 -10.50
CA HIS A 76 8.11 8.44 -10.34
C HIS A 76 9.53 8.95 -10.57
N ILE A 77 9.76 9.88 -11.50
CA ILE A 77 11.09 10.48 -11.70
C ILE A 77 11.50 11.31 -10.47
N VAL A 78 10.59 12.13 -9.94
CA VAL A 78 10.85 12.90 -8.71
C VAL A 78 11.05 11.95 -7.53
N GLY A 79 10.20 10.93 -7.39
CA GLY A 79 10.36 9.89 -6.36
C GLY A 79 11.68 9.16 -6.47
N ALA A 80 12.14 8.84 -7.68
CA ALA A 80 13.45 8.23 -7.90
C ALA A 80 14.60 9.11 -7.38
N ALA A 81 14.59 10.40 -7.73
CA ALA A 81 15.59 11.34 -7.23
C ALA A 81 15.59 11.43 -5.69
N LEU A 82 14.41 11.49 -5.07
CA LEU A 82 14.25 11.54 -3.62
C LEU A 82 14.73 10.25 -2.94
N LEU A 83 14.46 9.07 -3.50
CA LEU A 83 14.95 7.80 -2.96
C LEU A 83 16.46 7.67 -3.08
N LEU A 84 17.04 8.12 -4.21
CA LEU A 84 18.49 8.16 -4.39
C LEU A 84 19.17 9.20 -3.47
N LEU A 85 18.51 10.29 -3.12
CA LEU A 85 18.96 11.21 -2.09
C LEU A 85 18.87 10.57 -0.69
N ALA A 86 17.73 9.95 -0.36
CA ALA A 86 17.51 9.28 0.91
C ALA A 86 18.55 8.19 1.21
N SER A 87 19.05 7.48 0.17
CA SER A 87 20.05 6.44 0.35
C SER A 87 21.42 6.94 0.85
N ASN A 88 21.67 8.24 0.77
CA ASN A 88 22.93 8.87 1.19
C ASN A 88 22.77 9.70 2.49
N VAL A 89 21.61 9.67 3.13
CA VAL A 89 21.29 10.45 4.32
C VAL A 89 21.25 9.54 5.54
N THR A 90 21.90 9.99 6.62
CA THR A 90 22.00 9.22 7.86
C THR A 90 21.40 9.95 9.07
N ASP A 91 21.00 11.21 8.92
CA ASP A 91 20.36 11.97 9.98
C ASP A 91 18.83 11.94 9.84
N TYR A 92 18.12 11.88 10.97
CA TYR A 92 16.67 11.77 11.02
C TYR A 92 15.94 12.97 10.39
N PRO A 93 16.25 14.25 10.71
CA PRO A 93 15.48 15.38 10.19
C PRO A 93 15.49 15.46 8.66
N THR A 94 16.66 15.23 8.05
CA THR A 94 16.83 15.26 6.61
C THR A 94 16.09 14.08 5.96
N LEU A 95 16.22 12.85 6.53
CA LEU A 95 15.56 11.67 6.02
C LEU A 95 14.02 11.81 6.12
N TYR A 96 13.50 12.36 7.22
CA TYR A 96 12.08 12.63 7.40
C TYR A 96 11.54 13.53 6.27
N ILE A 97 12.21 14.65 5.99
CA ILE A 97 11.79 15.60 4.96
C ILE A 97 11.79 14.92 3.58
N ILE A 98 12.86 14.20 3.24
CA ILE A 98 12.97 13.51 1.95
C ILE A 98 11.88 12.45 1.81
N MET A 99 11.62 11.65 2.85
CA MET A 99 10.60 10.62 2.82
C MET A 99 9.17 11.19 2.81
N LEU A 100 8.94 12.37 3.42
CA LEU A 100 7.69 13.09 3.30
C LEU A 100 7.43 13.48 1.83
N PHE A 101 8.39 14.12 1.19
CA PHE A 101 8.26 14.47 -0.22
C PHE A 101 8.14 13.22 -1.10
N ASN A 102 8.93 12.17 -0.85
CA ASN A 102 8.78 10.90 -1.57
C ASN A 102 7.35 10.35 -1.44
N SER A 103 6.79 10.34 -0.25
CA SER A 103 5.41 9.90 -0.01
C SER A 103 4.39 10.78 -0.75
N MET A 104 4.60 12.10 -0.79
CA MET A 104 3.73 13.03 -1.52
C MET A 104 3.70 12.75 -3.03
N PHE A 105 4.80 12.30 -3.62
CA PHE A 105 4.85 11.92 -5.02
C PHE A 105 4.45 10.47 -5.26
N TYR A 106 4.77 9.53 -4.36
CA TYR A 106 4.48 8.11 -4.55
C TYR A 106 3.00 7.77 -4.31
N MET A 107 2.37 8.24 -3.23
CA MET A 107 0.99 7.83 -2.88
C MET A 107 -0.04 8.08 -3.99
N PRO A 108 -0.01 9.21 -4.73
CA PRO A 108 -0.90 9.42 -5.86
C PRO A 108 -0.72 8.45 -7.00
N THR A 109 0.49 7.90 -7.18
CA THR A 109 0.80 7.03 -8.32
C THR A 109 0.01 5.73 -8.32
N ILE A 110 -0.45 5.28 -7.15
CA ILE A 110 -1.31 4.09 -7.03
C ILE A 110 -2.63 4.32 -7.77
N ALA A 111 -3.28 5.46 -7.55
CA ALA A 111 -4.52 5.81 -8.24
C ALA A 111 -4.28 6.17 -9.71
N LEU A 112 -3.18 6.88 -10.01
CA LEU A 112 -2.82 7.26 -11.39
C LEU A 112 -2.52 6.03 -12.26
N SER A 113 -1.81 5.03 -11.73
CA SER A 113 -1.52 3.78 -12.46
C SER A 113 -2.80 3.00 -12.80
N ASN A 114 -3.77 2.96 -11.87
CA ASN A 114 -5.08 2.39 -12.13
C ASN A 114 -5.81 3.17 -13.23
N THR A 115 -5.80 4.50 -13.16
CA THR A 115 -6.43 5.39 -14.15
C THR A 115 -5.84 5.20 -15.55
N VAL A 116 -4.50 5.12 -15.65
CA VAL A 116 -3.82 4.82 -16.92
C VAL A 116 -4.21 3.44 -17.44
N SER A 117 -4.29 2.45 -16.55
CA SER A 117 -4.67 1.08 -16.92
C SER A 117 -6.09 1.01 -17.47
N TYR A 118 -7.07 1.62 -16.78
CA TYR A 118 -8.48 1.61 -17.21
C TYR A 118 -8.65 2.28 -18.57
N ASN A 119 -8.06 3.47 -18.75
CA ASN A 119 -8.10 4.15 -20.03
C ASN A 119 -7.43 3.34 -21.18
N ALA A 120 -6.32 2.67 -20.88
CA ALA A 120 -5.64 1.84 -21.87
C ALA A 120 -6.45 0.60 -22.27
N LEU A 121 -7.12 -0.04 -21.31
CA LEU A 121 -8.01 -1.17 -21.55
C LEU A 121 -9.22 -0.75 -22.36
N GLU A 122 -9.90 0.32 -21.97
CA GLU A 122 -11.08 0.85 -22.64
C GLU A 122 -10.79 1.23 -24.11
N LYS A 123 -9.70 1.96 -24.36
CA LYS A 123 -9.26 2.33 -25.72
C LYS A 123 -8.94 1.15 -26.62
N ASN A 124 -8.65 -0.01 -26.04
CA ASN A 124 -8.41 -1.25 -26.79
C ASN A 124 -9.64 -2.17 -26.81
N GLY A 125 -10.83 -1.68 -26.43
CA GLY A 125 -12.08 -2.43 -26.45
C GLY A 125 -12.12 -3.60 -25.45
N LEU A 126 -11.30 -3.55 -24.39
CA LEU A 126 -11.20 -4.60 -23.38
C LEU A 126 -12.10 -4.26 -22.17
N ASP A 127 -12.83 -5.24 -21.69
CA ASP A 127 -13.61 -5.14 -20.47
C ASP A 127 -12.69 -4.94 -19.25
N ILE A 128 -12.85 -3.80 -18.57
CA ILE A 128 -12.03 -3.42 -17.41
C ILE A 128 -12.22 -4.42 -16.27
N VAL A 129 -13.46 -4.81 -15.98
CA VAL A 129 -13.78 -5.69 -14.84
C VAL A 129 -13.12 -7.06 -15.00
N LYS A 130 -13.07 -7.59 -16.24
CA LYS A 130 -12.45 -8.88 -16.54
C LYS A 130 -10.94 -8.80 -16.72
N SER A 131 -10.43 -7.69 -17.27
CA SER A 131 -9.03 -7.61 -17.71
C SER A 131 -8.11 -6.98 -16.67
N PHE A 132 -8.59 -6.07 -15.83
CA PHE A 132 -7.75 -5.37 -14.86
C PHE A 132 -7.29 -6.25 -13.69
N PRO A 133 -8.13 -7.08 -13.03
CA PRO A 133 -7.70 -7.88 -11.89
C PRO A 133 -6.51 -8.78 -12.18
N PRO A 134 -6.45 -9.54 -13.30
CA PRO A 134 -5.26 -10.32 -13.64
C PRO A 134 -3.99 -9.49 -13.87
N ILE A 135 -4.13 -8.24 -14.34
CA ILE A 135 -3.01 -7.31 -14.50
C ILE A 135 -2.53 -6.83 -13.14
N ARG A 136 -3.47 -6.49 -12.25
CA ARG A 136 -3.17 -5.94 -10.90
C ARG A 136 -2.44 -6.94 -10.01
N VAL A 137 -2.70 -8.25 -10.14
CA VAL A 137 -1.99 -9.31 -9.42
C VAL A 137 -0.47 -9.23 -9.64
N TRP A 138 -0.02 -8.84 -10.83
CA TRP A 138 1.42 -8.65 -11.11
C TRP A 138 2.06 -7.55 -10.26
N GLY A 139 1.27 -6.62 -9.72
CA GLY A 139 1.76 -5.68 -8.71
C GLY A 139 2.17 -6.39 -7.42
N THR A 140 1.36 -7.30 -6.90
CA THR A 140 1.74 -8.11 -5.72
C THR A 140 2.96 -8.99 -6.00
N ILE A 141 3.04 -9.58 -7.21
CA ILE A 141 4.24 -10.33 -7.63
C ILE A 141 5.47 -9.41 -7.66
N GLY A 142 5.34 -8.18 -8.17
CA GLY A 142 6.43 -7.20 -8.18
C GLY A 142 6.88 -6.81 -6.77
N PHE A 143 5.94 -6.61 -5.87
CA PHE A 143 6.23 -6.31 -4.46
C PHE A 143 7.00 -7.45 -3.79
N ILE A 144 6.54 -8.70 -3.94
CA ILE A 144 7.19 -9.90 -3.41
C ILE A 144 8.59 -10.09 -4.02
N ALA A 145 8.72 -9.92 -5.35
CA ALA A 145 10.00 -10.05 -6.03
C ALA A 145 11.04 -9.04 -5.49
N ALA A 146 10.61 -7.80 -5.23
CA ALA A 146 11.46 -6.78 -4.63
C ALA A 146 11.89 -7.16 -3.20
N MET A 147 10.96 -7.63 -2.36
CA MET A 147 11.28 -8.11 -1.01
C MET A 147 12.31 -9.23 -1.05
N TRP A 148 12.15 -10.20 -1.96
CA TRP A 148 13.08 -11.33 -2.09
C TRP A 148 14.46 -10.90 -2.58
N ILE A 149 14.54 -9.98 -3.55
CA ILE A 149 15.82 -9.45 -4.02
C ILE A 149 16.57 -8.74 -2.89
N VAL A 150 15.88 -7.90 -2.12
CA VAL A 150 16.46 -7.17 -0.99
C VAL A 150 16.95 -8.11 0.11
N ASP A 151 16.20 -9.19 0.37
CA ASP A 151 16.54 -10.18 1.38
C ASP A 151 17.73 -11.06 0.94
N ILE A 152 17.66 -11.67 -0.26
CA ILE A 152 18.69 -12.59 -0.79
C ILE A 152 20.04 -11.89 -0.98
N LEU A 153 20.03 -10.58 -1.29
CA LEU A 153 21.25 -9.79 -1.44
C LEU A 153 21.74 -9.18 -0.12
N ASP A 154 21.10 -9.50 1.01
CA ASP A 154 21.39 -8.96 2.34
C ASP A 154 21.35 -7.42 2.39
N TRP A 155 20.37 -6.83 1.71
CA TRP A 155 20.18 -5.37 1.66
C TRP A 155 19.13 -4.84 2.65
N THR A 156 18.54 -5.70 3.46
CA THR A 156 17.49 -5.35 4.43
C THR A 156 17.92 -4.28 5.44
N LYS A 157 19.21 -4.24 5.78
CA LYS A 157 19.84 -3.27 6.70
C LYS A 157 20.81 -2.32 5.99
N SER A 158 20.66 -2.16 4.70
CA SER A 158 21.56 -1.37 3.84
C SER A 158 20.79 -0.31 3.05
N PRO A 159 21.41 0.84 2.71
CA PRO A 159 20.80 1.81 1.81
C PRO A 159 20.55 1.28 0.39
N TYR A 160 21.13 0.13 0.02
CA TYR A 160 20.95 -0.48 -1.30
C TYR A 160 19.47 -0.78 -1.64
N GLN A 161 18.62 -1.03 -0.63
CA GLN A 161 17.17 -1.13 -0.83
C GLN A 161 16.57 0.16 -1.43
N LEU A 162 17.06 1.32 -1.03
CA LEU A 162 16.62 2.62 -1.58
C LEU A 162 17.21 2.89 -2.96
N TYR A 163 18.44 2.45 -3.25
CA TYR A 163 19.01 2.50 -4.61
C TYR A 163 18.20 1.63 -5.58
N LEU A 164 17.84 0.40 -5.17
CA LEU A 164 17.01 -0.50 -5.97
C LEU A 164 15.65 0.14 -6.27
N SER A 165 15.04 0.71 -5.25
CA SER A 165 13.76 1.42 -5.37
C SER A 165 13.86 2.64 -6.30
N GLY A 166 14.86 3.49 -6.09
CA GLY A 166 15.11 4.67 -6.92
C GLY A 166 15.36 4.32 -8.39
N GLY A 167 16.19 3.29 -8.64
CA GLY A 167 16.45 2.80 -10.01
C GLY A 167 15.18 2.27 -10.69
N SER A 168 14.39 1.48 -9.97
CA SER A 168 13.12 0.95 -10.50
C SER A 168 12.06 2.04 -10.67
N ALA A 169 12.02 3.05 -9.79
CA ALA A 169 11.14 4.21 -9.94
C ALA A 169 11.51 5.04 -11.18
N LEU A 170 12.80 5.27 -11.43
CA LEU A 170 13.26 5.94 -12.64
C LEU A 170 12.86 5.16 -13.90
N LEU A 171 13.07 3.85 -13.90
CA LEU A 171 12.65 2.98 -15.00
C LEU A 171 11.14 3.09 -15.25
N LEU A 172 10.32 3.00 -14.20
CA LEU A 172 8.87 3.14 -14.31
C LEU A 172 8.47 4.54 -14.77
N GLY A 173 9.14 5.58 -14.26
CA GLY A 173 8.90 6.97 -14.67
C GLY A 173 9.09 7.16 -16.17
N LEU A 174 10.22 6.70 -16.72
CA LEU A 174 10.50 6.74 -18.15
C LEU A 174 9.51 5.84 -18.94
N TYR A 175 9.23 4.66 -18.44
CA TYR A 175 8.27 3.73 -19.06
C TYR A 175 6.86 4.31 -19.14
N SER A 176 6.43 5.07 -18.15
CA SER A 176 5.10 5.68 -18.10
C SER A 176 4.82 6.60 -19.28
N PHE A 177 5.84 7.31 -19.81
CA PHE A 177 5.67 8.15 -21.00
C PHE A 177 5.39 7.35 -22.29
N THR A 178 5.65 6.05 -22.28
CA THR A 178 5.31 5.17 -23.41
C THR A 178 3.85 4.70 -23.37
N MET A 179 3.13 4.86 -22.26
CA MET A 179 1.75 4.39 -22.09
C MET A 179 0.76 5.14 -23.03
N PRO A 180 -0.41 4.54 -23.32
CA PRO A 180 -1.44 5.21 -24.10
C PRO A 180 -1.87 6.52 -23.44
N LYS A 181 -1.91 7.59 -24.22
CA LYS A 181 -2.26 8.94 -23.74
C LYS A 181 -3.65 8.95 -23.11
N ARG A 182 -3.77 9.46 -21.88
CA ARG A 182 -5.05 9.81 -21.27
C ARG A 182 -5.11 11.33 -21.12
N PRO A 183 -5.73 12.02 -22.08
CA PRO A 183 -5.81 13.47 -22.06
C PRO A 183 -6.69 13.95 -20.88
N PRO A 184 -6.52 15.20 -20.42
CA PRO A 184 -7.37 15.82 -19.44
C PRO A 184 -8.84 15.81 -19.88
N LEU A 185 -9.75 15.74 -18.89
CA LEU A 185 -11.20 15.87 -19.11
C LEU A 185 -11.54 17.29 -19.51
N LYS A 186 -12.64 17.47 -20.27
CA LYS A 186 -13.18 18.82 -20.53
C LYS A 186 -13.61 19.44 -19.20
N SER A 187 -13.45 20.77 -19.07
CA SER A 187 -13.61 21.50 -17.80
C SER A 187 -14.97 21.36 -17.10
N SER A 188 -16.04 20.96 -17.82
CA SER A 188 -17.37 20.72 -17.26
C SER A 188 -17.46 19.45 -16.40
N ASP A 189 -16.55 18.49 -16.60
CA ASP A 189 -16.63 17.16 -15.96
C ASP A 189 -15.62 16.98 -14.81
N ALA A 190 -14.76 17.98 -14.59
CA ALA A 190 -13.72 17.90 -13.56
C ALA A 190 -14.32 18.12 -12.17
N LYS A 191 -14.12 17.13 -11.28
CA LYS A 191 -14.56 17.20 -9.88
C LYS A 191 -13.90 18.36 -9.13
N SER A 192 -14.62 18.98 -8.19
CA SER A 192 -14.06 19.94 -7.25
C SER A 192 -13.01 19.28 -6.34
N PHE A 193 -12.06 20.05 -5.82
CA PHE A 193 -11.10 19.54 -4.81
C PHE A 193 -11.82 18.92 -3.60
N ALA A 194 -12.84 19.58 -3.06
CA ALA A 194 -13.64 19.08 -1.94
C ALA A 194 -14.25 17.69 -2.23
N ASN A 195 -14.81 17.50 -3.43
CA ASN A 195 -15.39 16.21 -3.85
C ASN A 195 -14.30 15.15 -4.12
N SER A 196 -13.11 15.57 -4.54
CA SER A 196 -11.98 14.65 -4.80
C SER A 196 -11.34 14.15 -3.50
N VAL A 197 -11.32 14.99 -2.46
CA VAL A 197 -10.82 14.63 -1.11
C VAL A 197 -11.90 13.91 -0.28
N GLY A 198 -13.15 13.88 -0.74
CA GLY A 198 -14.22 13.20 -0.01
C GLY A 198 -14.84 14.02 1.13
N LEU A 199 -14.63 15.34 1.17
CA LEU A 199 -15.14 16.20 2.25
C LEU A 199 -16.66 16.17 2.37
N ASP A 200 -17.39 16.01 1.25
CA ASP A 200 -18.85 15.90 1.25
C ASP A 200 -19.35 14.66 2.02
N ALA A 201 -18.51 13.64 2.16
CA ALA A 201 -18.84 12.42 2.88
C ALA A 201 -18.76 12.57 4.42
N PHE A 202 -18.18 13.66 4.95
CA PHE A 202 -18.15 13.86 6.40
C PHE A 202 -19.57 13.95 7.02
N VAL A 203 -20.58 14.23 6.21
CA VAL A 203 -21.99 14.14 6.65
C VAL A 203 -22.35 12.73 7.17
N LEU A 204 -21.67 11.68 6.71
CA LEU A 204 -21.88 10.30 7.14
C LEU A 204 -21.55 10.07 8.61
N PHE A 205 -20.67 10.89 9.22
CA PHE A 205 -20.39 10.83 10.67
C PHE A 205 -21.62 11.17 11.53
N LYS A 206 -22.65 11.81 10.98
CA LYS A 206 -23.93 12.02 11.69
C LYS A 206 -24.66 10.70 11.94
N SER A 207 -24.43 9.68 11.13
CA SER A 207 -24.93 8.34 11.38
C SER A 207 -24.01 7.60 12.35
N LYS A 208 -24.52 7.20 13.52
CA LYS A 208 -23.76 6.41 14.50
C LYS A 208 -23.13 5.14 13.89
N LYS A 209 -23.86 4.48 12.98
CA LYS A 209 -23.40 3.27 12.28
C LYS A 209 -22.18 3.56 11.41
N MET A 210 -22.22 4.64 10.64
CA MET A 210 -21.10 5.03 9.76
C MET A 210 -19.92 5.60 10.54
N ALA A 211 -20.17 6.37 11.59
CA ALA A 211 -19.12 6.89 12.46
C ALA A 211 -18.31 5.75 13.11
N ILE A 212 -19.01 4.76 13.70
CA ILE A 212 -18.35 3.57 14.27
C ILE A 212 -17.55 2.84 13.20
N PHE A 213 -18.12 2.61 12.01
CA PHE A 213 -17.42 1.95 10.90
C PHE A 213 -16.13 2.69 10.52
N PHE A 214 -16.16 4.01 10.36
CA PHE A 214 -14.96 4.78 10.00
C PHE A 214 -13.90 4.77 11.10
N VAL A 215 -14.29 4.82 12.37
CA VAL A 215 -13.35 4.69 13.50
C VAL A 215 -12.68 3.31 13.49
N PHE A 216 -13.44 2.23 13.29
CA PHE A 216 -12.85 0.89 13.14
C PHE A 216 -11.94 0.77 11.91
N SER A 217 -12.31 1.42 10.81
CA SER A 217 -11.47 1.47 9.60
C SER A 217 -10.10 2.11 9.88
N MET A 218 -10.08 3.17 10.68
CA MET A 218 -8.85 3.82 11.13
C MET A 218 -7.98 2.87 11.98
N PHE A 219 -8.56 2.18 12.97
CA PHE A 219 -7.80 1.24 13.80
C PHE A 219 -7.24 0.06 12.99
N LEU A 220 -7.97 -0.43 12.00
CA LEU A 220 -7.46 -1.49 11.12
C LEU A 220 -6.33 -1.01 10.21
N GLY A 221 -6.42 0.22 9.73
CA GLY A 221 -5.31 0.86 9.02
C GLY A 221 -4.07 1.03 9.90
N ALA A 222 -4.25 1.38 11.19
CA ALA A 222 -3.15 1.44 12.15
C ALA A 222 -2.54 0.05 12.41
N ALA A 223 -3.36 -0.98 12.59
CA ALA A 223 -2.89 -2.36 12.75
C ALA A 223 -2.06 -2.85 11.54
N LEU A 224 -2.50 -2.51 10.32
CA LEU A 224 -1.74 -2.78 9.10
C LEU A 224 -0.38 -2.09 9.12
N GLN A 225 -0.35 -0.81 9.47
CA GLN A 225 0.89 -0.02 9.46
C GLN A 225 1.90 -0.53 10.50
N ILE A 226 1.46 -0.87 11.72
CA ILE A 226 2.30 -1.48 12.75
C ILE A 226 2.96 -2.76 12.22
N THR A 227 2.21 -3.59 11.50
CA THR A 227 2.78 -4.83 10.90
C THR A 227 3.86 -4.53 9.86
N ASN A 228 3.62 -3.55 9.00
CA ASN A 228 4.56 -3.19 7.94
C ASN A 228 5.84 -2.57 8.52
N LEU A 229 5.69 -1.79 9.59
CA LEU A 229 6.78 -1.06 10.22
C LEU A 229 7.67 -1.95 11.09
N PHE A 230 7.06 -2.75 11.96
CA PHE A 230 7.79 -3.50 13.00
C PHE A 230 7.96 -4.99 12.69
N GLY A 231 7.38 -5.51 11.62
CA GLY A 231 7.45 -6.94 11.32
C GLY A 231 8.87 -7.46 11.14
N GLY A 232 9.72 -6.72 10.43
CA GLY A 232 11.13 -7.07 10.26
C GLY A 232 11.94 -6.91 11.55
N SER A 233 11.80 -5.77 12.23
CA SER A 233 12.50 -5.49 13.49
C SER A 233 12.12 -6.47 14.59
N PHE A 234 10.87 -6.92 14.66
CA PHE A 234 10.44 -7.97 15.57
C PHE A 234 11.20 -9.29 15.35
N LEU A 235 11.45 -9.67 14.11
CA LEU A 235 12.25 -10.86 13.80
C LEU A 235 13.73 -10.67 14.14
N ASP A 236 14.26 -9.46 13.96
CA ASP A 236 15.64 -9.12 14.31
C ASP A 236 15.92 -9.19 15.82
N ASP A 237 14.94 -8.90 16.68
CA ASP A 237 15.08 -9.01 18.14
C ASP A 237 15.41 -10.44 18.59
N PHE A 238 15.09 -11.42 17.79
CA PHE A 238 15.42 -12.82 18.06
C PHE A 238 16.83 -13.24 17.63
N LYS A 239 17.63 -12.35 17.01
CA LYS A 239 18.94 -12.69 16.46
C LYS A 239 19.91 -13.29 17.49
N THR A 240 19.85 -12.82 18.73
CA THR A 240 20.68 -13.33 19.82
C THR A 240 20.20 -14.68 20.37
N LEU A 241 18.88 -14.91 20.38
CA LEU A 241 18.26 -16.11 20.94
C LEU A 241 18.18 -17.27 19.94
N TYR A 242 18.03 -16.98 18.66
CA TYR A 242 17.84 -17.94 17.57
C TYR A 242 18.73 -17.61 16.36
N PRO A 243 20.08 -17.52 16.54
CA PRO A 243 20.99 -17.20 15.44
C PRO A 243 20.93 -18.29 14.36
N GLY A 244 21.07 -17.90 13.10
CA GLY A 244 21.08 -18.81 11.96
C GLY A 244 19.73 -19.45 11.61
N THR A 245 18.63 -19.03 12.24
CA THR A 245 17.30 -19.53 11.87
C THR A 245 16.74 -18.76 10.67
N PHE A 246 15.92 -19.44 9.84
CA PHE A 246 15.37 -18.89 8.61
C PHE A 246 14.66 -17.53 8.80
N GLY A 247 13.87 -17.39 9.86
CA GLY A 247 13.11 -16.14 10.11
C GLY A 247 13.99 -14.96 10.50
N VAL A 248 15.18 -15.20 11.05
CA VAL A 248 16.17 -14.16 11.41
C VAL A 248 17.05 -13.80 10.22
N GLU A 249 17.52 -14.81 9.49
CA GLU A 249 18.39 -14.59 8.33
C GLU A 249 17.64 -14.02 7.11
N HIS A 250 16.36 -14.44 6.95
CA HIS A 250 15.52 -14.08 5.80
C HIS A 250 14.16 -13.50 6.23
N PRO A 251 14.12 -12.35 6.93
CA PRO A 251 12.87 -11.78 7.45
C PRO A 251 11.89 -11.40 6.35
N ASN A 252 12.34 -10.84 5.23
CA ASN A 252 11.47 -10.44 4.13
C ASN A 252 10.89 -11.66 3.38
N LEU A 253 11.66 -12.75 3.23
CA LEU A 253 11.12 -13.99 2.67
C LEU A 253 10.00 -14.52 3.56
N LEU A 254 10.20 -14.57 4.87
CA LEU A 254 9.18 -15.02 5.82
C LEU A 254 7.95 -14.11 5.78
N LEU A 255 8.13 -12.80 5.85
CA LEU A 255 7.04 -11.82 5.83
C LEU A 255 6.28 -11.81 4.49
N SER A 256 6.91 -12.20 3.37
CA SER A 256 6.26 -12.27 2.05
C SER A 256 5.12 -13.31 2.00
N ILE A 257 5.09 -14.28 2.92
CA ILE A 257 3.96 -15.21 3.07
C ILE A 257 2.64 -14.43 3.27
N SER A 258 2.69 -13.28 3.97
CA SER A 258 1.54 -12.41 4.15
C SER A 258 0.99 -11.89 2.81
N GLN A 259 1.86 -11.49 1.90
CA GLN A 259 1.47 -10.97 0.58
C GLN A 259 0.93 -12.09 -0.34
N ILE A 260 1.53 -13.27 -0.26
CA ILE A 260 1.01 -14.45 -0.97
C ILE A 260 -0.38 -14.80 -0.45
N SER A 261 -0.55 -14.82 0.86
CA SER A 261 -1.82 -15.08 1.51
C SER A 261 -2.90 -14.06 1.10
N GLU A 262 -2.57 -12.77 1.10
CA GLU A 262 -3.46 -11.70 0.60
C GLU A 262 -3.99 -12.04 -0.79
N THR A 263 -3.10 -12.35 -1.73
CA THR A 263 -3.48 -12.71 -3.10
C THR A 263 -4.46 -13.90 -3.16
N LEU A 264 -4.25 -14.91 -2.32
CA LEU A 264 -5.10 -16.10 -2.27
C LEU A 264 -6.46 -15.81 -1.61
N PHE A 265 -6.48 -15.06 -0.51
CA PHE A 265 -7.72 -14.76 0.20
C PHE A 265 -8.65 -13.84 -0.60
N ILE A 266 -8.14 -12.92 -1.41
CA ILE A 266 -8.95 -12.12 -2.35
C ILE A 266 -9.86 -13.01 -3.20
N LEU A 267 -9.36 -14.15 -3.68
CA LEU A 267 -10.13 -15.09 -4.50
C LEU A 267 -11.27 -15.77 -3.74
N THR A 268 -11.19 -15.85 -2.42
CA THR A 268 -12.21 -16.49 -1.58
C THR A 268 -13.34 -15.53 -1.16
N ILE A 269 -13.13 -14.22 -1.27
CA ILE A 269 -14.08 -13.20 -0.81
C ILE A 269 -15.50 -13.36 -1.38
N PRO A 270 -15.69 -13.60 -2.69
CA PRO A 270 -17.02 -13.79 -3.24
C PRO A 270 -17.80 -14.93 -2.55
N PHE A 271 -17.13 -16.05 -2.25
CA PHE A 271 -17.73 -17.17 -1.53
C PHE A 271 -18.18 -16.76 -0.11
N PHE A 272 -17.28 -16.09 0.64
CA PHE A 272 -17.59 -15.66 1.99
C PHE A 272 -18.69 -14.60 2.04
N LEU A 273 -18.71 -13.66 1.10
CA LEU A 273 -19.76 -12.63 1.00
C LEU A 273 -21.11 -13.22 0.68
N GLN A 274 -21.19 -14.18 -0.25
CA GLN A 274 -22.43 -14.86 -0.60
C GLN A 274 -22.97 -15.70 0.57
N LYS A 275 -22.10 -16.40 1.29
CA LYS A 275 -22.52 -17.32 2.36
C LYS A 275 -22.81 -16.60 3.69
N PHE A 276 -22.06 -15.58 4.05
CA PHE A 276 -22.10 -14.97 5.38
C PHE A 276 -22.55 -13.51 5.38
N GLY A 277 -22.49 -12.84 4.24
CA GLY A 277 -22.82 -11.42 4.08
C GLY A 277 -21.75 -10.48 4.63
N ILE A 278 -21.83 -9.21 4.25
CA ILE A 278 -20.82 -8.16 4.50
C ILE A 278 -20.46 -8.06 5.99
N LYS A 279 -21.44 -7.98 6.90
CA LYS A 279 -21.21 -7.78 8.34
C LYS A 279 -20.36 -8.89 8.95
N LYS A 280 -20.66 -10.17 8.66
CA LYS A 280 -19.91 -11.30 9.22
C LYS A 280 -18.52 -11.40 8.62
N VAL A 281 -18.35 -11.09 7.33
CA VAL A 281 -17.03 -11.09 6.69
C VAL A 281 -16.14 -10.00 7.29
N MET A 282 -16.64 -8.81 7.57
CA MET A 282 -15.91 -7.78 8.30
C MET A 282 -15.54 -8.23 9.72
N LEU A 283 -16.45 -8.94 10.41
CA LEU A 283 -16.16 -9.48 11.75
C LEU A 283 -15.06 -10.56 11.69
N PHE A 284 -15.06 -11.43 10.69
CA PHE A 284 -13.98 -12.40 10.49
C PHE A 284 -12.62 -11.71 10.31
N SER A 285 -12.57 -10.60 9.59
CA SER A 285 -11.35 -9.80 9.48
C SER A 285 -10.86 -9.29 10.84
N ILE A 286 -11.73 -8.72 11.65
CA ILE A 286 -11.35 -8.19 12.97
C ILE A 286 -10.82 -9.33 13.86
N ILE A 287 -11.49 -10.48 13.87
CA ILE A 287 -11.05 -11.67 14.61
C ILE A 287 -9.69 -12.15 14.06
N ALA A 288 -9.52 -12.15 12.74
CA ALA A 288 -8.26 -12.53 12.12
C ALA A 288 -7.10 -11.62 12.54
N TRP A 289 -7.33 -10.30 12.71
CA TRP A 289 -6.32 -9.38 13.26
C TRP A 289 -5.92 -9.73 14.69
N VAL A 290 -6.89 -10.10 15.55
CA VAL A 290 -6.60 -10.56 16.92
C VAL A 290 -5.74 -11.81 16.90
N PHE A 291 -6.08 -12.81 16.07
CA PHE A 291 -5.26 -14.03 15.93
C PHE A 291 -3.89 -13.73 15.35
N ARG A 292 -3.79 -12.85 14.36
CA ARG A 292 -2.51 -12.46 13.76
C ARG A 292 -1.54 -11.95 14.81
N PHE A 293 -1.93 -10.94 15.59
CA PHE A 293 -1.06 -10.38 16.62
C PHE A 293 -0.85 -11.35 17.78
N GLY A 294 -1.87 -12.12 18.18
CA GLY A 294 -1.72 -13.15 19.19
C GLY A 294 -0.69 -14.23 18.81
N LEU A 295 -0.73 -14.71 17.56
CA LEU A 295 0.24 -15.69 17.06
C LEU A 295 1.65 -15.08 16.92
N PHE A 296 1.76 -13.81 16.56
CA PHE A 296 3.04 -13.10 16.56
C PHE A 296 3.62 -13.00 17.98
N ALA A 297 2.79 -12.67 18.98
CA ALA A 297 3.22 -12.49 20.36
C ALA A 297 3.78 -13.76 21.02
N ILE A 298 3.29 -14.95 20.62
CA ILE A 298 3.74 -16.22 21.16
C ILE A 298 4.66 -17.00 20.21
N GLY A 299 4.78 -16.54 18.94
CA GLY A 299 5.66 -17.12 17.94
C GLY A 299 7.12 -16.69 18.12
N ASN A 300 8.04 -17.51 17.61
CA ASN A 300 9.45 -17.18 17.54
C ASN A 300 10.09 -17.90 16.33
N PRO A 301 11.25 -17.45 15.84
CA PRO A 301 11.91 -18.05 14.66
C PRO A 301 12.45 -19.46 14.86
N GLY A 302 12.50 -19.96 16.11
CA GLY A 302 12.89 -21.32 16.46
C GLY A 302 11.72 -22.29 16.45
N GLY A 303 11.42 -22.91 17.58
CA GLY A 303 10.32 -23.91 17.73
C GLY A 303 8.91 -23.32 17.49
N GLY A 304 8.75 -21.99 17.57
CA GLY A 304 7.50 -21.27 17.32
C GLY A 304 7.32 -20.76 15.89
N LEU A 305 8.18 -21.13 14.93
CA LEU A 305 8.13 -20.67 13.55
C LEU A 305 6.77 -20.91 12.88
N ILE A 306 6.15 -22.05 13.17
CA ILE A 306 4.82 -22.38 12.63
C ILE A 306 3.75 -21.36 13.04
N LEU A 307 3.84 -20.77 14.23
CA LEU A 307 2.91 -19.75 14.72
C LEU A 307 3.09 -18.44 13.94
N LEU A 308 4.34 -18.07 13.64
CA LEU A 308 4.64 -16.92 12.79
C LEU A 308 4.09 -17.13 11.36
N ILE A 309 4.30 -18.31 10.77
CA ILE A 309 3.78 -18.67 9.46
C ILE A 309 2.24 -18.61 9.46
N LEU A 310 1.58 -19.19 10.46
CA LEU A 310 0.12 -19.13 10.59
C LEU A 310 -0.37 -17.70 10.72
N SER A 311 0.32 -16.86 11.49
CA SER A 311 0.01 -15.43 11.58
C SER A 311 0.05 -14.74 10.21
N MET A 312 1.08 -15.06 9.40
CA MET A 312 1.23 -14.50 8.06
C MET A 312 0.17 -15.00 7.08
N ILE A 313 -0.24 -16.26 7.21
CA ILE A 313 -1.35 -16.81 6.41
C ILE A 313 -2.68 -16.14 6.78
N ILE A 314 -2.94 -15.91 8.06
CA ILE A 314 -4.17 -15.25 8.52
C ILE A 314 -4.23 -13.77 8.06
N TYR A 315 -3.10 -13.14 7.77
CA TYR A 315 -3.05 -11.75 7.31
C TYR A 315 -3.93 -11.47 6.08
N GLY A 316 -3.95 -12.36 5.09
CA GLY A 316 -4.79 -12.16 3.91
C GLY A 316 -6.27 -12.04 4.26
N MET A 317 -6.77 -12.89 5.18
CA MET A 317 -8.12 -12.75 5.71
C MET A 317 -8.29 -11.46 6.52
N ALA A 318 -7.32 -11.13 7.35
CA ALA A 318 -7.39 -9.96 8.22
C ALA A 318 -7.50 -8.65 7.41
N PHE A 319 -6.71 -8.49 6.36
CA PHE A 319 -6.68 -7.28 5.56
C PHE A 319 -7.81 -7.21 4.51
N ASP A 320 -7.88 -8.20 3.63
CA ASP A 320 -8.76 -8.14 2.46
C ASP A 320 -10.23 -8.23 2.80
N PHE A 321 -10.59 -9.07 3.77
CA PHE A 321 -11.99 -9.22 4.16
C PHE A 321 -12.57 -7.90 4.68
N PHE A 322 -11.79 -7.09 5.39
CA PHE A 322 -12.25 -5.77 5.79
C PHE A 322 -12.23 -4.76 4.64
N ASN A 323 -11.13 -4.70 3.91
CA ASN A 323 -10.94 -3.68 2.89
C ASN A 323 -12.02 -3.77 1.80
N ILE A 324 -12.26 -4.98 1.27
CA ILE A 324 -13.26 -5.20 0.23
C ILE A 324 -14.69 -5.13 0.78
N SER A 325 -14.96 -5.78 1.91
CA SER A 325 -16.30 -5.72 2.53
C SER A 325 -16.65 -4.33 3.03
N GLY A 326 -15.67 -3.58 3.54
CA GLY A 326 -15.81 -2.19 3.97
C GLY A 326 -16.16 -1.27 2.80
N SER A 327 -15.46 -1.43 1.67
CA SER A 327 -15.78 -0.70 0.45
C SER A 327 -17.21 -0.99 -0.03
N LEU A 328 -17.63 -2.28 -0.05
CA LEU A 328 -18.99 -2.68 -0.40
C LEU A 328 -20.03 -2.16 0.61
N PHE A 329 -19.67 -2.10 1.89
CA PHE A 329 -20.54 -1.53 2.93
C PHE A 329 -20.77 -0.03 2.70
N VAL A 330 -19.70 0.72 2.42
CA VAL A 330 -19.81 2.14 2.08
C VAL A 330 -20.65 2.36 0.84
N GLU A 331 -20.42 1.56 -0.21
CA GLU A 331 -21.21 1.61 -1.46
C GLU A 331 -22.71 1.44 -1.22
N ARG A 332 -23.06 0.55 -0.28
CA ARG A 332 -24.45 0.23 0.05
C ARG A 332 -25.13 1.27 0.94
N GLU A 333 -24.38 1.85 1.90
CA GLU A 333 -24.94 2.75 2.91
C GLU A 333 -24.92 4.23 2.49
N ALA A 334 -24.02 4.61 1.56
CA ALA A 334 -23.92 5.99 1.12
C ALA A 334 -24.95 6.34 0.04
N ASP A 335 -25.50 7.55 0.12
CA ASP A 335 -26.34 8.10 -0.95
C ASP A 335 -25.58 8.05 -2.29
N PRO A 336 -26.23 7.65 -3.40
CA PRO A 336 -25.60 7.61 -4.72
C PRO A 336 -24.84 8.87 -5.12
N LYS A 337 -25.30 10.04 -4.66
CA LYS A 337 -24.65 11.34 -4.97
C LYS A 337 -23.28 11.52 -4.32
N ILE A 338 -23.05 10.88 -3.18
CA ILE A 338 -21.81 11.03 -2.39
C ILE A 338 -20.99 9.75 -2.29
N ARG A 339 -21.35 8.68 -2.99
CA ARG A 339 -20.64 7.38 -2.90
C ARG A 339 -19.14 7.48 -3.17
N ALA A 340 -18.75 8.21 -4.22
CA ALA A 340 -17.34 8.40 -4.54
C ALA A 340 -16.59 9.12 -3.41
N SER A 341 -17.22 10.15 -2.84
CA SER A 341 -16.69 10.88 -1.68
C SER A 341 -16.61 9.99 -0.43
N ALA A 342 -17.61 9.13 -0.23
CA ALA A 342 -17.65 8.17 0.88
C ALA A 342 -16.54 7.10 0.76
N GLN A 343 -16.26 6.61 -0.44
CA GLN A 343 -15.10 5.74 -0.70
C GLN A 343 -13.78 6.47 -0.45
N GLY A 344 -13.67 7.73 -0.87
CA GLY A 344 -12.52 8.59 -0.56
C GLY A 344 -12.32 8.75 0.95
N LEU A 345 -13.39 9.01 1.71
CA LEU A 345 -13.33 9.08 3.17
C LEU A 345 -12.91 7.74 3.81
N PHE A 346 -13.40 6.61 3.30
CA PHE A 346 -12.94 5.29 3.75
C PHE A 346 -11.43 5.10 3.56
N MET A 347 -10.90 5.51 2.41
CA MET A 347 -9.45 5.47 2.16
C MET A 347 -8.66 6.44 3.05
N ILE A 348 -9.22 7.62 3.34
CA ILE A 348 -8.64 8.57 4.29
C ILE A 348 -8.57 7.94 5.70
N MET A 349 -9.63 7.29 6.14
CA MET A 349 -9.66 6.67 7.46
C MET A 349 -8.70 5.48 7.56
N THR A 350 -8.62 4.63 6.54
CA THR A 350 -7.72 3.46 6.54
C THR A 350 -6.27 3.82 6.25
N ASN A 351 -6.00 4.33 5.05
CA ASN A 351 -4.63 4.53 4.55
C ASN A 351 -4.05 5.91 4.92
N GLY A 352 -4.91 6.88 5.27
CA GLY A 352 -4.48 8.19 5.75
C GLY A 352 -4.29 8.19 7.25
N LEU A 353 -5.38 8.37 8.00
CA LEU A 353 -5.34 8.46 9.46
C LEU A 353 -4.88 7.16 10.13
N GLY A 354 -5.32 6.01 9.60
CA GLY A 354 -4.87 4.71 10.11
C GLY A 354 -3.35 4.56 10.01
N ALA A 355 -2.78 4.84 8.84
CA ALA A 355 -1.33 4.78 8.67
C ALA A 355 -0.58 5.84 9.50
N PHE A 356 -1.15 7.03 9.67
CA PHE A 356 -0.58 8.08 10.51
C PHE A 356 -0.48 7.69 11.99
N PHE A 357 -1.57 7.13 12.55
CA PHE A 357 -1.58 6.72 13.97
C PHE A 357 -0.88 5.38 14.22
N GLY A 358 -0.70 4.56 13.21
CA GLY A 358 0.02 3.29 13.32
C GLY A 358 1.54 3.39 13.10
N GLY A 359 2.01 4.52 12.58
CA GLY A 359 3.42 4.87 12.39
C GLY A 359 4.00 5.72 13.51
#